data_f0cbb6069ab1cd55e77aa14969027c10
#
_entry.id   f0cbb6069ab1cd55e77aa14969027c10
#
_cell.length_a   1.000
_cell.length_b   1.000
_cell.length_c   1.000
_cell.angle_alpha   90.00
_cell.angle_beta   90.00
_cell.angle_gamma   90.00
#
_symmetry.space_group_name_H-M   'P 1'
#
loop_
_entity.id
_entity.type
_entity.pdbx_description
1 polymer ?
#
loop_
_entity_poly.entity_id
_entity_poly.type
_entity_poly.pdbx_seq_one_letter_code
_entity_poly.pdbx_strand_id
1 'polypeptide(L)'
;MSKLEVAMLGHAAYVVPNLEKSLWFWKDVVGLIETERTADAVYLRGFQEFEHHSLVLMQGKPDEEAYLHHVAFKAKQPEDVDAFAAHLRGIGVEVAEVPAGTEAGQGAAIRFFMPTSGHPIEIYYDMARPLSPKEVRSALKNQTARKGFGISPRRIDHINLWCGGFPPDETIDWMSDNLGFKVREFIQLPEFKLGAWMGVTPLVHDAAFMFDGNSQGARHHHIAYWLEEPTEILNAQEHFAEHGIKVDLGPGKHGISQAFYTYLRDPASGIRLEI
;
A
#
# COMPACT_ATOMS: atom_id res chain seq x y z
N MET A 1 10.73 14.00 25.01
CA MET A 1 10.89 12.99 23.96
C MET A 1 10.12 13.48 22.76
N SER A 2 10.68 13.38 21.55
CA SER A 2 9.93 13.67 20.32
C SER A 2 8.76 12.69 20.21
N LYS A 3 7.62 13.14 19.71
CA LYS A 3 6.48 12.26 19.45
C LYS A 3 6.91 11.21 18.41
N LEU A 4 6.63 9.93 18.68
CA LEU A 4 6.85 8.87 17.71
C LEU A 4 5.91 9.07 16.52
N GLU A 5 6.48 9.09 15.32
CA GLU A 5 5.73 9.27 14.08
C GLU A 5 6.39 8.44 12.98
N VAL A 6 5.58 7.75 12.16
CA VAL A 6 6.08 7.11 10.95
C VAL A 6 6.41 8.17 9.87
N ALA A 7 7.25 7.82 8.92
CA ALA A 7 7.72 8.74 7.89
C ALA A 7 6.83 8.74 6.64
N MET A 8 6.37 7.56 6.23
CA MET A 8 5.60 7.37 4.99
C MET A 8 4.99 5.97 4.91
N LEU A 9 4.04 5.79 4.02
CA LEU A 9 3.64 4.47 3.54
C LEU A 9 4.83 3.87 2.78
N GLY A 10 5.26 2.67 3.18
CA GLY A 10 6.37 1.97 2.54
C GLY A 10 5.89 0.99 1.49
N HIS A 11 5.17 -0.03 1.90
CA HIS A 11 4.67 -1.07 1.01
C HIS A 11 3.40 -1.73 1.54
N ALA A 12 2.75 -2.52 0.69
CA ALA A 12 1.74 -3.48 1.08
C ALA A 12 2.10 -4.87 0.58
N ALA A 13 1.82 -5.88 1.39
CA ALA A 13 2.03 -7.28 1.05
C ALA A 13 0.70 -8.03 0.98
N TYR A 14 0.53 -8.82 -0.06
CA TYR A 14 -0.68 -9.61 -0.30
C TYR A 14 -0.33 -11.07 -0.52
N VAL A 15 -1.15 -11.95 0.04
CA VAL A 15 -1.15 -13.36 -0.31
C VAL A 15 -2.18 -13.56 -1.43
N VAL A 16 -1.75 -14.18 -2.53
CA VAL A 16 -2.57 -14.38 -3.74
C VAL A 16 -2.66 -15.86 -4.11
N PRO A 17 -3.82 -16.33 -4.60
CA PRO A 17 -4.00 -17.75 -4.93
C PRO A 17 -3.15 -18.23 -6.11
N ASN A 18 -2.76 -17.33 -7.00
CA ASN A 18 -1.94 -17.64 -8.17
C ASN A 18 -0.94 -16.51 -8.45
N LEU A 19 0.28 -16.69 -7.96
CA LEU A 19 1.32 -15.66 -8.04
C LEU A 19 1.66 -15.25 -9.47
N GLU A 20 1.77 -16.20 -10.40
CA GLU A 20 2.15 -15.88 -11.79
C GLU A 20 1.07 -15.11 -12.55
N LYS A 21 -0.21 -15.43 -12.31
CA LYS A 21 -1.31 -14.66 -12.93
C LYS A 21 -1.43 -13.25 -12.33
N SER A 22 -1.28 -13.11 -11.00
CA SER A 22 -1.24 -11.80 -10.36
C SER A 22 -0.02 -11.01 -10.83
N LEU A 23 1.16 -11.65 -10.92
CA LEU A 23 2.37 -11.00 -11.43
C LEU A 23 2.19 -10.46 -12.83
N TRP A 24 1.55 -11.21 -13.75
CA TRP A 24 1.23 -10.70 -15.09
C TRP A 24 0.42 -9.40 -15.01
N PHE A 25 -0.60 -9.32 -14.17
CA PHE A 25 -1.37 -8.09 -14.01
C PHE A 25 -0.51 -6.95 -13.49
N TRP A 26 0.18 -7.14 -12.36
CA TRP A 26 0.93 -6.07 -11.72
C TRP A 26 2.20 -5.64 -12.48
N LYS A 27 2.85 -6.56 -13.19
CA LYS A 27 4.08 -6.29 -13.93
C LYS A 27 3.82 -5.88 -15.38
N ASP A 28 3.02 -6.67 -16.12
CA ASP A 28 2.89 -6.48 -17.56
C ASP A 28 1.76 -5.50 -17.90
N VAL A 29 0.64 -5.54 -17.20
CA VAL A 29 -0.48 -4.60 -17.40
C VAL A 29 -0.25 -3.29 -16.66
N VAL A 30 -0.03 -3.34 -15.36
CA VAL A 30 0.20 -2.13 -14.53
C VAL A 30 1.59 -1.54 -14.81
N GLY A 31 2.60 -2.35 -15.00
CA GLY A 31 3.96 -1.90 -15.34
C GLY A 31 4.85 -1.63 -14.13
N LEU A 32 4.60 -2.32 -13.01
CA LEU A 32 5.53 -2.31 -11.89
C LEU A 32 6.83 -3.05 -12.23
N ILE A 33 7.92 -2.61 -11.67
CA ILE A 33 9.25 -3.17 -11.91
C ILE A 33 9.53 -4.28 -10.90
N GLU A 34 9.75 -5.49 -11.39
CA GLU A 34 10.21 -6.61 -10.57
C GLU A 34 11.64 -6.34 -10.10
N THR A 35 11.83 -6.29 -8.80
CA THR A 35 13.13 -6.04 -8.16
C THR A 35 13.81 -7.33 -7.77
N GLU A 36 13.04 -8.24 -7.17
CA GLU A 36 13.54 -9.54 -6.73
C GLU A 36 12.39 -10.56 -6.73
N ARG A 37 12.77 -11.84 -6.80
CA ARG A 37 11.87 -12.98 -6.68
C ARG A 37 12.50 -14.04 -5.81
N THR A 38 11.72 -14.57 -4.88
CA THR A 38 12.03 -15.79 -4.12
C THR A 38 11.22 -16.98 -4.65
N ALA A 39 11.27 -18.11 -3.98
CA ALA A 39 10.49 -19.27 -4.36
C ALA A 39 8.97 -19.05 -4.23
N ASP A 40 8.55 -18.17 -3.31
CA ASP A 40 7.17 -18.00 -2.87
C ASP A 40 6.68 -16.53 -2.87
N ALA A 41 7.54 -15.58 -3.26
CA ALA A 41 7.19 -14.17 -3.30
C ALA A 41 7.86 -13.42 -4.46
N VAL A 42 7.19 -12.35 -4.92
CA VAL A 42 7.73 -11.38 -5.90
C VAL A 42 7.62 -9.98 -5.32
N TYR A 43 8.68 -9.22 -5.46
CA TYR A 43 8.84 -7.85 -4.96
C TYR A 43 8.81 -6.86 -6.12
N LEU A 44 7.90 -5.93 -6.05
CA LEU A 44 7.59 -4.98 -7.13
C LEU A 44 7.67 -3.54 -6.64
N ARG A 45 7.98 -2.60 -7.54
CA ARG A 45 7.97 -1.17 -7.26
C ARG A 45 7.59 -0.33 -8.48
N GLY A 46 7.15 0.91 -8.24
CA GLY A 46 6.96 1.89 -9.31
C GLY A 46 8.28 2.30 -9.97
N PHE A 47 8.21 2.86 -11.19
CA PHE A 47 9.42 3.11 -11.98
C PHE A 47 10.37 4.17 -11.39
N GLN A 48 9.91 5.05 -10.50
CA GLN A 48 10.73 6.06 -9.81
C GLN A 48 10.98 5.77 -8.32
N GLU A 49 10.59 4.63 -7.81
CA GLU A 49 10.88 4.25 -6.44
C GLU A 49 12.33 3.79 -6.29
N PHE A 50 12.94 4.16 -5.16
CA PHE A 50 14.33 3.83 -4.85
C PHE A 50 14.44 2.63 -3.92
N GLU A 51 13.46 2.44 -3.04
CA GLU A 51 13.43 1.32 -2.11
C GLU A 51 13.17 0.01 -2.84
N HIS A 52 13.49 -1.10 -2.20
CA HIS A 52 13.49 -2.42 -2.82
C HIS A 52 12.10 -2.75 -3.40
N HIS A 53 11.03 -2.44 -2.67
CA HIS A 53 9.66 -2.71 -3.12
C HIS A 53 8.65 -1.77 -2.46
N SER A 54 7.52 -1.63 -3.10
CA SER A 54 6.30 -1.04 -2.56
C SER A 54 5.10 -1.99 -2.63
N LEU A 55 5.25 -3.13 -3.34
CA LEU A 55 4.28 -4.22 -3.39
C LEU A 55 5.01 -5.56 -3.25
N VAL A 56 4.46 -6.41 -2.38
CA VAL A 56 4.87 -7.82 -2.26
C VAL A 56 3.68 -8.70 -2.61
N LEU A 57 3.89 -9.62 -3.53
CA LEU A 57 2.93 -10.69 -3.84
C LEU A 57 3.49 -12.01 -3.33
N MET A 58 2.77 -12.70 -2.48
CA MET A 58 3.14 -14.00 -1.90
C MET A 58 2.23 -15.09 -2.43
N GLN A 59 2.79 -16.28 -2.71
CA GLN A 59 2.01 -17.42 -3.14
C GLN A 59 1.19 -17.99 -1.98
N GLY A 60 -0.12 -17.92 -2.09
CA GLY A 60 -1.07 -18.61 -1.22
C GLY A 60 -1.52 -19.96 -1.78
N LYS A 61 -2.53 -20.54 -1.17
CA LYS A 61 -3.15 -21.76 -1.69
C LYS A 61 -4.12 -21.43 -2.82
N PRO A 62 -4.21 -22.26 -3.86
CA PRO A 62 -5.03 -21.98 -5.05
C PRO A 62 -6.52 -21.79 -4.78
N ASP A 63 -7.05 -22.39 -3.71
CA ASP A 63 -8.48 -22.37 -3.37
C ASP A 63 -8.81 -21.36 -2.24
N GLU A 64 -7.84 -20.57 -1.81
CA GLU A 64 -8.03 -19.52 -0.79
C GLU A 64 -8.21 -18.16 -1.47
N GLU A 65 -9.04 -17.30 -0.85
CA GLU A 65 -9.16 -15.91 -1.28
C GLU A 65 -7.88 -15.14 -1.00
N ALA A 66 -7.56 -14.18 -1.87
CA ALA A 66 -6.46 -13.27 -1.60
C ALA A 66 -6.74 -12.38 -0.39
N TYR A 67 -5.71 -12.06 0.37
CA TYR A 67 -5.85 -11.18 1.52
C TYR A 67 -4.63 -10.27 1.70
N LEU A 68 -4.85 -9.18 2.41
CA LEU A 68 -3.80 -8.28 2.87
C LEU A 68 -3.01 -8.95 3.99
N HIS A 69 -1.74 -9.25 3.73
CA HIS A 69 -0.84 -9.82 4.74
C HIS A 69 -0.38 -8.76 5.74
N HIS A 70 0.00 -7.57 5.25
CA HIS A 70 0.27 -6.38 6.06
C HIS A 70 0.39 -5.11 5.21
N VAL A 71 0.23 -3.99 5.91
CA VAL A 71 0.61 -2.66 5.43
C VAL A 71 1.83 -2.21 6.22
N ALA A 72 2.87 -1.79 5.53
CA ALA A 72 4.12 -1.38 6.15
C ALA A 72 4.33 0.13 6.09
N PHE A 73 4.60 0.72 7.25
CA PHE A 73 4.99 2.12 7.37
C PHE A 73 6.46 2.24 7.75
N LYS A 74 7.16 3.15 7.10
CA LYS A 74 8.57 3.41 7.40
C LYS A 74 8.70 4.30 8.64
N ALA A 75 9.56 3.93 9.58
CA ALA A 75 9.95 4.76 10.71
C ALA A 75 10.82 5.95 10.24
N LYS A 76 10.91 7.02 11.03
CA LYS A 76 11.73 8.20 10.70
C LYS A 76 13.22 7.96 10.94
N GLN A 77 13.54 7.19 11.97
CA GLN A 77 14.91 6.88 12.40
C GLN A 77 15.02 5.38 12.67
N PRO A 78 16.21 4.77 12.57
CA PRO A 78 16.38 3.34 12.83
C PRO A 78 15.98 2.93 14.24
N GLU A 79 16.27 3.77 15.24
CA GLU A 79 15.92 3.55 16.65
C GLU A 79 14.42 3.66 16.95
N ASP A 80 13.64 4.26 16.05
CA ASP A 80 12.20 4.39 16.23
C ASP A 80 11.48 3.03 16.13
N VAL A 81 12.04 2.03 15.45
CA VAL A 81 11.43 0.69 15.36
C VAL A 81 11.32 0.06 16.75
N ASP A 82 12.40 0.08 17.52
CA ASP A 82 12.41 -0.42 18.91
C ASP A 82 11.54 0.45 19.83
N ALA A 83 11.57 1.77 19.61
CA ALA A 83 10.74 2.70 20.36
C ALA A 83 9.24 2.48 20.12
N PHE A 84 8.82 2.21 18.88
CA PHE A 84 7.44 1.80 18.57
C PHE A 84 7.09 0.47 19.24
N ALA A 85 7.97 -0.53 19.19
CA ALA A 85 7.73 -1.81 19.86
C ALA A 85 7.49 -1.62 21.37
N ALA A 86 8.33 -0.82 22.02
CA ALA A 86 8.20 -0.53 23.46
C ALA A 86 6.91 0.25 23.77
N HIS A 87 6.59 1.26 22.97
CA HIS A 87 5.38 2.06 23.11
C HIS A 87 4.11 1.21 22.98
N LEU A 88 4.02 0.44 21.89
CA LEU A 88 2.85 -0.41 21.57
C LEU A 88 2.63 -1.47 22.65
N ARG A 89 3.70 -2.16 23.10
CA ARG A 89 3.63 -3.09 24.24
C ARG A 89 3.17 -2.39 25.52
N GLY A 90 3.64 -1.15 25.74
CA GLY A 90 3.26 -0.33 26.90
C GLY A 90 1.78 0.03 26.95
N ILE A 91 1.10 0.09 25.81
CA ILE A 91 -0.35 0.31 25.70
C ILE A 91 -1.14 -0.99 25.50
N GLY A 92 -0.51 -2.16 25.69
CA GLY A 92 -1.17 -3.46 25.64
C GLY A 92 -1.34 -4.08 24.26
N VAL A 93 -0.67 -3.56 23.22
CA VAL A 93 -0.67 -4.16 21.90
C VAL A 93 0.36 -5.29 21.83
N GLU A 94 -0.06 -6.46 21.33
CA GLU A 94 0.86 -7.56 21.05
C GLU A 94 1.73 -7.22 19.83
N VAL A 95 3.05 -7.29 19.99
CA VAL A 95 4.02 -6.93 18.95
C VAL A 95 4.95 -8.10 18.68
N ALA A 96 4.93 -8.59 17.45
CA ALA A 96 5.86 -9.58 16.92
C ALA A 96 7.10 -8.88 16.33
N GLU A 97 8.28 -9.43 16.61
CA GLU A 97 9.53 -9.01 15.97
C GLU A 97 9.71 -9.75 14.66
N VAL A 98 10.11 -9.02 13.62
CA VAL A 98 10.38 -9.56 12.29
C VAL A 98 11.89 -9.44 12.03
N PRO A 99 12.63 -10.57 11.97
CA PRO A 99 14.06 -10.53 11.71
C PRO A 99 14.40 -9.89 10.37
N ALA A 100 15.55 -9.23 10.29
CA ALA A 100 16.07 -8.72 9.03
C ALA A 100 16.18 -9.84 7.98
N GLY A 101 15.77 -9.54 6.75
CA GLY A 101 15.77 -10.48 5.64
C GLY A 101 14.61 -11.47 5.63
N THR A 102 13.62 -11.33 6.52
CA THR A 102 12.35 -12.08 6.41
C THR A 102 11.64 -11.73 5.10
N GLU A 103 11.66 -10.46 4.72
CA GLU A 103 11.35 -10.01 3.37
C GLU A 103 12.64 -9.57 2.68
N ALA A 104 12.75 -9.90 1.39
CA ALA A 104 13.95 -9.59 0.63
C ALA A 104 14.22 -8.07 0.61
N GLY A 105 15.44 -7.70 0.88
CA GLY A 105 15.87 -6.31 0.90
C GLY A 105 15.45 -5.49 2.11
N GLN A 106 14.70 -6.07 3.08
CA GLN A 106 14.23 -5.36 4.27
C GLN A 106 15.05 -5.71 5.50
N GLY A 107 15.31 -4.71 6.34
CA GLY A 107 15.89 -4.86 7.67
C GLY A 107 14.91 -5.44 8.69
N ALA A 108 15.27 -5.36 9.97
CA ALA A 108 14.37 -5.76 11.04
C ALA A 108 13.14 -4.86 11.11
N ALA A 109 12.00 -5.44 11.46
CA ALA A 109 10.72 -4.76 11.56
C ALA A 109 9.91 -5.27 12.76
N ILE A 110 8.78 -4.66 13.02
CA ILE A 110 7.79 -5.13 13.98
C ILE A 110 6.43 -5.24 13.29
N ARG A 111 5.66 -6.26 13.68
CA ARG A 111 4.27 -6.44 13.20
C ARG A 111 3.30 -6.52 14.37
N PHE A 112 2.12 -5.97 14.14
CA PHE A 112 1.03 -6.01 15.10
C PHE A 112 -0.31 -5.90 14.39
N PHE A 113 -1.37 -6.28 15.07
CA PHE A 113 -2.72 -5.99 14.61
C PHE A 113 -3.21 -4.70 15.27
N MET A 114 -3.75 -3.80 14.47
CA MET A 114 -4.34 -2.56 14.98
C MET A 114 -5.51 -2.89 15.91
N PRO A 115 -5.49 -2.47 17.17
CA PRO A 115 -6.47 -2.92 18.16
C PRO A 115 -7.90 -2.45 17.88
N THR A 116 -8.05 -1.36 17.12
CA THR A 116 -9.36 -0.76 16.81
C THR A 116 -10.01 -1.36 15.57
N SER A 117 -9.24 -1.66 14.52
CA SER A 117 -9.76 -2.13 13.25
C SER A 117 -9.31 -3.54 12.86
N GLY A 118 -8.31 -4.10 13.56
CA GLY A 118 -7.80 -5.44 13.27
C GLY A 118 -6.88 -5.54 12.05
N HIS A 119 -6.50 -4.43 11.41
CA HIS A 119 -5.59 -4.48 10.26
C HIS A 119 -4.18 -4.86 10.67
N PRO A 120 -3.51 -5.73 9.89
CA PRO A 120 -2.11 -6.08 10.10
C PRO A 120 -1.19 -4.93 9.66
N ILE A 121 -0.41 -4.41 10.59
CA ILE A 121 0.51 -3.29 10.38
C ILE A 121 1.94 -3.74 10.64
N GLU A 122 2.84 -3.26 9.80
CA GLU A 122 4.28 -3.40 9.99
C GLU A 122 4.94 -2.02 10.15
N ILE A 123 5.97 -1.93 10.99
CA ILE A 123 6.85 -0.77 11.06
C ILE A 123 8.28 -1.24 10.85
N TYR A 124 8.95 -0.67 9.85
CA TYR A 124 10.34 -0.95 9.48
C TYR A 124 11.11 0.36 9.30
N TYR A 125 12.45 0.27 9.19
CA TYR A 125 13.29 1.42 8.82
C TYR A 125 14.19 1.10 7.61
N ASP A 126 15.03 0.08 7.72
CA ASP A 126 15.99 -0.27 6.67
C ASP A 126 15.32 -0.96 5.49
N MET A 127 15.61 -0.43 4.31
CA MET A 127 15.20 -1.02 3.04
C MET A 127 16.33 -0.86 2.03
N ALA A 128 16.73 -1.94 1.38
CA ALA A 128 17.72 -1.92 0.32
C ALA A 128 17.27 -1.02 -0.84
N ARG A 129 18.23 -0.45 -1.55
CA ARG A 129 18.01 0.42 -2.72
C ARG A 129 18.73 -0.13 -3.94
N PRO A 130 18.25 -1.26 -4.49
CA PRO A 130 18.90 -1.89 -5.62
C PRO A 130 18.75 -1.04 -6.88
N LEU A 131 19.73 -1.18 -7.77
CA LEU A 131 19.60 -0.63 -9.12
C LEU A 131 18.48 -1.33 -9.86
N SER A 132 17.72 -0.60 -10.67
CA SER A 132 16.76 -1.22 -11.59
C SER A 132 17.45 -2.16 -12.57
N PRO A 133 16.78 -3.21 -13.08
CA PRO A 133 17.30 -4.09 -14.11
C PRO A 133 17.84 -3.31 -15.30
N LYS A 134 18.94 -3.76 -15.90
CA LYS A 134 19.64 -3.03 -16.98
C LYS A 134 18.73 -2.71 -18.16
N GLU A 135 17.82 -3.63 -18.48
CA GLU A 135 16.90 -3.57 -19.63
C GLU A 135 15.92 -2.40 -19.53
N VAL A 136 15.58 -2.02 -18.29
CA VAL A 136 14.58 -0.97 -17.99
C VAL A 136 15.19 0.26 -17.35
N ARG A 137 16.49 0.24 -17.02
CA ARG A 137 17.16 1.31 -16.30
C ARG A 137 17.20 2.61 -17.10
N SER A 138 16.96 3.73 -16.41
CA SER A 138 17.12 5.06 -16.99
C SER A 138 18.59 5.35 -17.32
N ALA A 139 18.87 5.90 -18.50
CA ALA A 139 20.20 6.35 -18.87
C ALA A 139 20.65 7.60 -18.08
N LEU A 140 19.70 8.42 -17.63
CA LEU A 140 19.97 9.64 -16.87
C LEU A 140 19.97 9.42 -15.35
N LYS A 141 19.16 8.46 -14.89
CA LYS A 141 18.99 8.11 -13.47
C LYS A 141 19.26 6.62 -13.32
N ASN A 142 20.51 6.26 -13.14
CA ASN A 142 20.93 4.87 -13.12
C ASN A 142 20.42 4.01 -11.94
N GLN A 143 19.67 4.59 -11.00
CA GLN A 143 19.02 3.86 -9.90
C GLN A 143 17.59 3.47 -10.20
N THR A 144 16.88 4.26 -11.01
CA THR A 144 15.47 4.05 -11.32
C THR A 144 15.27 3.49 -12.72
N ALA A 145 14.10 2.91 -12.95
CA ALA A 145 13.70 2.50 -14.29
C ALA A 145 13.28 3.71 -15.15
N ARG A 146 13.32 3.53 -16.46
CA ARG A 146 12.65 4.43 -17.41
C ARG A 146 11.16 4.12 -17.43
N LYS A 147 10.33 5.12 -17.68
CA LYS A 147 8.91 4.94 -17.97
C LYS A 147 8.73 4.19 -19.30
N GLY A 148 7.68 3.40 -19.44
CA GLY A 148 7.30 2.83 -20.72
C GLY A 148 6.91 1.36 -20.74
N PHE A 149 6.55 0.77 -19.61
CA PHE A 149 6.01 -0.58 -19.54
C PHE A 149 4.63 -0.54 -18.86
N GLY A 150 3.63 -1.18 -19.46
CA GLY A 150 2.27 -1.09 -18.98
C GLY A 150 1.80 0.37 -18.89
N ILE A 151 1.03 0.69 -17.87
CA ILE A 151 0.66 2.08 -17.57
C ILE A 151 1.76 2.84 -16.82
N SER A 152 2.76 2.13 -16.33
CA SER A 152 3.99 2.68 -15.75
C SER A 152 3.76 3.65 -14.58
N PRO A 153 3.18 3.22 -13.47
CA PRO A 153 2.96 4.08 -12.33
C PRO A 153 4.29 4.49 -11.69
N ARG A 154 4.32 5.73 -11.23
CA ARG A 154 5.54 6.36 -10.71
C ARG A 154 5.97 5.77 -9.38
N ARG A 155 5.03 5.64 -8.44
CA ARG A 155 5.25 5.18 -7.07
C ARG A 155 3.93 4.78 -6.39
N ILE A 156 4.03 4.08 -5.29
CA ILE A 156 2.90 3.92 -4.37
C ILE A 156 2.41 5.29 -3.89
N ASP A 157 1.09 5.44 -3.79
CA ASP A 157 0.47 6.68 -3.33
C ASP A 157 -0.14 6.51 -1.94
N HIS A 158 -1.15 5.67 -1.83
CA HIS A 158 -1.86 5.45 -0.57
C HIS A 158 -2.47 4.06 -0.49
N ILE A 159 -2.97 3.74 0.70
CA ILE A 159 -3.80 2.56 0.94
C ILE A 159 -5.13 2.96 1.56
N ASN A 160 -6.21 2.30 1.15
CA ASN A 160 -7.54 2.48 1.73
C ASN A 160 -8.01 1.17 2.38
N LEU A 161 -8.49 1.30 3.62
CA LEU A 161 -8.83 0.19 4.49
C LEU A 161 -10.27 0.33 5.00
N TRP A 162 -11.03 -0.77 4.94
CA TRP A 162 -12.38 -0.85 5.51
C TRP A 162 -12.32 -1.25 6.98
N CYS A 163 -12.90 -0.44 7.86
CA CYS A 163 -13.03 -0.75 9.29
C CYS A 163 -14.19 -1.72 9.61
N GLY A 164 -14.86 -2.23 8.58
CA GLY A 164 -15.98 -3.13 8.76
C GLY A 164 -17.23 -2.41 9.27
N GLY A 165 -18.02 -3.11 10.10
CA GLY A 165 -19.29 -2.60 10.68
C GLY A 165 -19.11 -1.59 11.80
N PHE A 166 -17.89 -1.14 12.08
CA PHE A 166 -17.60 -0.17 13.14
C PHE A 166 -17.23 1.19 12.55
N PRO A 167 -17.71 2.30 13.14
CA PRO A 167 -17.27 3.63 12.78
C PRO A 167 -15.74 3.75 12.86
N PRO A 168 -15.08 4.40 11.90
CA PRO A 168 -13.62 4.50 11.88
C PRO A 168 -13.03 5.50 12.89
N ASP A 169 -13.87 6.20 13.68
CA ASP A 169 -13.44 7.28 14.58
C ASP A 169 -12.34 6.81 15.55
N GLU A 170 -12.51 5.68 16.23
CA GLU A 170 -11.49 5.14 17.14
C GLU A 170 -10.19 4.77 16.40
N THR A 171 -10.29 4.26 15.18
CA THR A 171 -9.12 3.95 14.34
C THR A 171 -8.38 5.22 13.92
N ILE A 172 -9.11 6.26 13.56
CA ILE A 172 -8.57 7.59 13.20
C ILE A 172 -7.81 8.19 14.38
N ASP A 173 -8.41 8.19 15.56
CA ASP A 173 -7.79 8.71 16.77
C ASP A 173 -6.55 7.88 17.14
N TRP A 174 -6.66 6.56 17.11
CA TRP A 174 -5.54 5.66 17.40
C TRP A 174 -4.34 5.88 16.46
N MET A 175 -4.57 6.03 15.16
CA MET A 175 -3.52 6.32 14.16
C MET A 175 -2.86 7.68 14.43
N SER A 176 -3.65 8.67 14.83
CA SER A 176 -3.13 10.00 15.17
C SER A 176 -2.27 10.00 16.42
N ASP A 177 -2.72 9.28 17.46
CA ASP A 177 -2.07 9.27 18.77
C ASP A 177 -0.80 8.41 18.78
N ASN A 178 -0.81 7.27 18.08
CA ASN A 178 0.23 6.27 18.19
C ASN A 178 1.21 6.22 17.01
N LEU A 179 0.78 6.62 15.81
CA LEU A 179 1.64 6.59 14.60
C LEU A 179 1.92 7.98 14.01
N GLY A 180 1.31 9.04 14.57
CA GLY A 180 1.55 10.42 14.17
C GLY A 180 0.81 10.88 12.93
N PHE A 181 -0.18 10.12 12.46
CA PHE A 181 -1.01 10.53 11.33
C PHE A 181 -1.84 11.78 11.66
N LYS A 182 -2.11 12.56 10.64
CA LYS A 182 -2.97 13.76 10.71
C LYS A 182 -4.14 13.60 9.77
N VAL A 183 -5.34 13.84 10.27
CA VAL A 183 -6.53 13.91 9.42
C VAL A 183 -6.37 15.09 8.45
N ARG A 184 -6.49 14.82 7.16
CA ARG A 184 -6.46 15.83 6.10
C ARG A 184 -7.86 16.18 5.67
N GLU A 185 -8.66 15.17 5.41
CA GLU A 185 -10.05 15.29 4.99
C GLU A 185 -10.87 14.19 5.66
N PHE A 186 -12.16 14.41 5.84
CA PHE A 186 -13.09 13.40 6.31
C PHE A 186 -14.51 13.67 5.81
N ILE A 187 -15.33 12.65 5.79
CA ILE A 187 -16.77 12.77 5.53
C ILE A 187 -17.49 12.53 6.87
N GLN A 188 -18.20 13.56 7.34
CA GLN A 188 -18.98 13.50 8.57
C GLN A 188 -20.43 13.12 8.29
N LEU A 189 -20.90 12.08 8.92
CA LEU A 189 -22.31 11.77 9.09
C LEU A 189 -22.78 12.34 10.45
N PRO A 190 -24.10 12.42 10.70
CA PRO A 190 -24.60 13.00 11.97
C PRO A 190 -24.00 12.38 13.23
N GLU A 191 -23.72 11.08 13.22
CA GLU A 191 -23.33 10.31 14.40
C GLU A 191 -21.84 9.90 14.39
N PHE A 192 -21.20 9.76 13.22
CA PHE A 192 -19.83 9.29 13.09
C PHE A 192 -19.19 9.76 11.76
N LYS A 193 -17.87 9.58 11.63
CA LYS A 193 -17.18 9.78 10.34
C LYS A 193 -17.42 8.56 9.44
N LEU A 194 -17.90 8.78 8.21
CA LEU A 194 -17.96 7.73 7.19
C LEU A 194 -16.56 7.27 6.78
N GLY A 195 -15.60 8.17 6.81
CA GLY A 195 -14.20 7.88 6.54
C GLY A 195 -13.32 9.10 6.72
N ALA A 196 -12.02 8.86 6.87
CA ALA A 196 -11.00 9.90 6.93
C ALA A 196 -9.79 9.52 6.09
N TRP A 197 -9.23 10.53 5.44
CA TRP A 197 -8.00 10.51 4.66
C TRP A 197 -6.91 11.15 5.50
N MET A 198 -5.90 10.35 5.83
CA MET A 198 -4.88 10.69 6.83
C MET A 198 -3.49 10.65 6.23
N GLY A 199 -2.61 11.55 6.62
CA GLY A 199 -1.26 11.61 6.10
C GLY A 199 -0.21 11.92 7.14
N VAL A 200 1.00 11.42 6.91
CA VAL A 200 2.25 11.79 7.61
C VAL A 200 3.20 12.52 6.67
N THR A 201 3.02 12.39 5.37
CA THR A 201 3.76 13.09 4.32
C THR A 201 3.03 14.37 3.86
N PRO A 202 3.61 15.20 2.98
CA PRO A 202 2.91 16.31 2.32
C PRO A 202 1.83 15.89 1.31
N LEU A 203 1.66 14.61 1.03
CA LEU A 203 0.59 14.10 0.17
C LEU A 203 -0.80 14.38 0.76
N VAL A 204 -1.82 14.29 -0.07
CA VAL A 204 -3.20 14.43 0.39
C VAL A 204 -3.50 13.42 1.48
N HIS A 205 -3.11 12.16 1.26
CA HIS A 205 -3.14 11.14 2.29
C HIS A 205 -2.15 10.01 1.97
N ASP A 206 -1.72 9.29 3.00
CA ASP A 206 -0.93 8.06 2.91
C ASP A 206 -1.81 6.84 3.23
N ALA A 207 -2.84 7.03 4.05
CA ALA A 207 -3.80 5.99 4.42
C ALA A 207 -5.22 6.58 4.57
N ALA A 208 -6.23 5.80 4.22
CA ALA A 208 -7.62 6.13 4.49
C ALA A 208 -8.31 4.97 5.23
N PHE A 209 -9.20 5.34 6.14
CA PHE A 209 -10.01 4.40 6.92
C PHE A 209 -11.48 4.73 6.73
N MET A 210 -12.26 3.73 6.33
CA MET A 210 -13.66 3.93 5.95
C MET A 210 -14.59 2.91 6.60
N PHE A 211 -15.80 3.36 6.91
CA PHE A 211 -16.92 2.51 7.26
C PHE A 211 -17.56 1.94 6.00
N ASP A 212 -17.83 0.65 5.96
CA ASP A 212 -18.49 -0.01 4.85
C ASP A 212 -19.80 -0.73 5.23
N GLY A 213 -20.21 -0.64 6.50
CA GLY A 213 -21.42 -1.28 7.00
C GLY A 213 -21.38 -2.81 7.06
N ASN A 214 -20.22 -3.42 6.76
CA ASN A 214 -20.08 -4.86 6.74
C ASN A 214 -19.45 -5.37 8.04
N SER A 215 -20.09 -6.32 8.71
CA SER A 215 -19.63 -6.87 9.99
C SER A 215 -18.44 -7.85 9.89
N GLN A 216 -17.86 -8.05 8.72
CA GLN A 216 -16.76 -9.01 8.50
C GLN A 216 -15.37 -8.55 9.02
N GLY A 217 -15.31 -7.38 9.70
CA GLY A 217 -14.05 -6.88 10.28
C GLY A 217 -13.14 -6.17 9.27
N ALA A 218 -11.84 -6.18 9.59
CA ALA A 218 -10.81 -5.51 8.80
C ALA A 218 -10.72 -6.05 7.38
N ARG A 219 -10.81 -5.16 6.39
CA ARG A 219 -10.68 -5.52 4.97
C ARG A 219 -9.90 -4.48 4.20
N HIS A 220 -9.22 -4.92 3.17
CA HIS A 220 -8.58 -4.05 2.19
C HIS A 220 -9.63 -3.51 1.19
N HIS A 221 -9.60 -2.20 0.91
CA HIS A 221 -10.38 -1.61 -0.15
C HIS A 221 -9.57 -1.46 -1.44
N HIS A 222 -8.45 -0.75 -1.40
CA HIS A 222 -7.52 -0.64 -2.52
C HIS A 222 -6.12 -0.21 -2.08
N ILE A 223 -5.15 -0.52 -2.92
CA ILE A 223 -3.83 0.11 -2.96
C ILE A 223 -3.82 1.07 -4.15
N ALA A 224 -3.23 2.25 -3.99
CA ALA A 224 -3.15 3.25 -5.03
C ALA A 224 -1.72 3.48 -5.50
N TYR A 225 -1.58 3.71 -6.81
CA TYR A 225 -0.34 4.09 -7.45
C TYR A 225 -0.52 5.38 -8.26
N TRP A 226 0.45 6.27 -8.18
CA TRP A 226 0.41 7.57 -8.81
C TRP A 226 0.96 7.54 -10.23
N LEU A 227 0.17 8.06 -11.19
CA LEU A 227 0.61 8.47 -12.52
C LEU A 227 1.10 9.92 -12.51
N GLU A 228 1.86 10.34 -13.51
CA GLU A 228 2.43 11.70 -13.56
C GLU A 228 1.41 12.74 -14.01
N GLU A 229 0.54 12.39 -14.98
CA GLU A 229 -0.37 13.31 -15.62
C GLU A 229 -1.82 12.75 -15.66
N PRO A 230 -2.84 13.58 -15.45
CA PRO A 230 -4.24 13.12 -15.49
C PRO A 230 -4.66 12.47 -16.81
N THR A 231 -4.06 12.88 -17.93
CA THR A 231 -4.31 12.30 -19.24
C THR A 231 -3.86 10.85 -19.36
N GLU A 232 -2.91 10.42 -18.53
CA GLU A 232 -2.45 9.03 -18.51
C GLU A 232 -3.53 8.08 -18.00
N ILE A 233 -4.42 8.54 -17.11
CA ILE A 233 -5.58 7.76 -16.66
C ILE A 233 -6.51 7.47 -17.82
N LEU A 234 -6.71 8.42 -18.75
CA LEU A 234 -7.54 8.23 -19.94
C LEU A 234 -6.87 7.29 -20.95
N ASN A 235 -5.57 7.48 -21.18
CA ASN A 235 -4.81 6.60 -22.09
C ASN A 235 -4.73 5.16 -21.56
N ALA A 236 -4.68 5.00 -20.24
CA ALA A 236 -4.68 3.69 -19.58
C ALA A 236 -5.95 2.87 -19.87
N GLN A 237 -7.10 3.52 -20.17
CA GLN A 237 -8.35 2.81 -20.49
C GLN A 237 -8.21 1.95 -21.76
N GLU A 238 -7.54 2.47 -22.78
CA GLU A 238 -7.27 1.73 -24.01
C GLU A 238 -6.36 0.54 -23.74
N HIS A 239 -5.28 0.76 -22.98
CA HIS A 239 -4.35 -0.29 -22.56
C HIS A 239 -5.05 -1.41 -21.77
N PHE A 240 -5.96 -1.08 -20.86
CA PHE A 240 -6.74 -2.07 -20.11
C PHE A 240 -7.66 -2.88 -21.03
N ALA A 241 -8.33 -2.21 -21.95
CA ALA A 241 -9.20 -2.89 -22.92
C ALA A 241 -8.42 -3.87 -23.81
N GLU A 242 -7.23 -3.49 -24.29
CA GLU A 242 -6.34 -4.35 -25.08
C GLU A 242 -5.88 -5.61 -24.32
N HIS A 243 -5.73 -5.50 -22.98
CA HIS A 243 -5.38 -6.64 -22.11
C HIS A 243 -6.58 -7.38 -21.54
N GLY A 244 -7.81 -7.01 -21.94
CA GLY A 244 -9.04 -7.62 -21.43
C GLY A 244 -9.34 -7.32 -19.97
N ILE A 245 -8.75 -6.26 -19.41
CA ILE A 245 -8.98 -5.82 -18.03
C ILE A 245 -10.23 -4.94 -17.98
N LYS A 246 -11.18 -5.35 -17.16
CA LYS A 246 -12.39 -4.56 -16.92
C LYS A 246 -12.13 -3.48 -15.87
N VAL A 247 -12.47 -2.24 -16.21
CA VAL A 247 -12.52 -1.14 -15.25
C VAL A 247 -13.64 -1.38 -14.25
N ASP A 248 -13.32 -1.34 -12.96
CA ASP A 248 -14.25 -1.54 -11.86
C ASP A 248 -15.08 -0.26 -11.63
N LEU A 249 -14.42 0.91 -11.62
CA LEU A 249 -15.05 2.22 -11.50
C LEU A 249 -14.15 3.31 -12.08
N GLY A 250 -14.72 4.27 -12.78
CA GLY A 250 -14.00 5.39 -13.38
C GLY A 250 -13.92 5.28 -14.92
N PRO A 251 -13.08 6.11 -15.57
CA PRO A 251 -12.30 7.20 -14.99
C PRO A 251 -13.19 8.31 -14.39
N GLY A 252 -12.74 8.92 -13.31
CA GLY A 252 -13.50 9.93 -12.59
C GLY A 252 -12.63 10.92 -11.82
N LYS A 253 -13.30 11.79 -11.08
CA LYS A 253 -12.65 12.73 -10.16
C LYS A 253 -13.35 12.68 -8.80
N HIS A 254 -12.58 12.46 -7.73
CA HIS A 254 -13.10 12.42 -6.38
C HIS A 254 -13.59 13.78 -5.89
N GLY A 255 -14.65 13.77 -5.08
CA GLY A 255 -15.06 14.94 -4.30
C GLY A 255 -14.08 15.25 -3.16
N ILE A 256 -13.59 14.19 -2.52
CA ILE A 256 -12.45 14.21 -1.58
C ILE A 256 -11.15 14.23 -2.40
N SER A 257 -10.10 14.84 -1.88
CA SER A 257 -8.77 14.95 -2.51
C SER A 257 -8.73 15.67 -3.87
N GLN A 258 -9.84 15.75 -4.60
CA GLN A 258 -9.91 16.25 -5.98
C GLN A 258 -9.04 15.47 -6.97
N ALA A 259 -8.56 14.29 -6.59
CA ALA A 259 -7.75 13.43 -7.43
C ALA A 259 -8.58 12.80 -8.57
N PHE A 260 -7.97 12.69 -9.73
CA PHE A 260 -8.50 11.84 -10.81
C PHE A 260 -8.20 10.39 -10.46
N TYR A 261 -9.07 9.48 -10.86
CA TYR A 261 -8.93 8.07 -10.53
C TYR A 261 -9.52 7.14 -11.59
N THR A 262 -9.04 5.92 -11.59
CA THR A 262 -9.73 4.75 -12.11
C THR A 262 -9.40 3.53 -11.24
N TYR A 263 -10.40 2.67 -11.03
CA TYR A 263 -10.25 1.45 -10.25
C TYR A 263 -10.28 0.22 -11.13
N LEU A 264 -9.38 -0.70 -10.82
CA LEU A 264 -9.22 -2.00 -11.47
C LEU A 264 -9.17 -3.09 -10.44
N ARG A 265 -9.34 -4.34 -10.89
CA ARG A 265 -9.06 -5.50 -10.05
C ARG A 265 -8.07 -6.41 -10.76
N ASP A 266 -7.09 -6.91 -10.00
CA ASP A 266 -6.29 -8.04 -10.42
C ASP A 266 -7.24 -9.21 -10.72
N PRO A 267 -7.32 -9.70 -11.96
CA PRO A 267 -8.29 -10.72 -12.32
C PRO A 267 -8.03 -12.08 -11.67
N ALA A 268 -6.82 -12.32 -11.14
CA ALA A 268 -6.46 -13.57 -10.48
C ALA A 268 -6.74 -13.54 -8.98
N SER A 269 -6.62 -12.39 -8.34
CA SER A 269 -6.72 -12.25 -6.88
C SER A 269 -7.91 -11.42 -6.42
N GLY A 270 -8.48 -10.58 -7.28
CA GLY A 270 -9.51 -9.61 -6.91
C GLY A 270 -8.99 -8.38 -6.15
N ILE A 271 -7.68 -8.29 -5.88
CA ILE A 271 -7.08 -7.13 -5.22
C ILE A 271 -7.36 -5.89 -6.07
N ARG A 272 -7.87 -4.86 -5.42
CA ARG A 272 -8.26 -3.62 -6.08
C ARG A 272 -7.10 -2.64 -6.12
N LEU A 273 -6.83 -2.15 -7.32
CA LEU A 273 -5.89 -1.07 -7.62
C LEU A 273 -6.65 0.21 -7.93
N GLU A 274 -6.15 1.34 -7.43
CA GLU A 274 -6.46 2.70 -7.90
C GLU A 274 -5.24 3.30 -8.61
N ILE A 275 -5.46 4.01 -9.70
CA ILE A 275 -4.45 4.83 -10.37
C ILE A 275 -4.98 6.23 -10.60
#